data_c70938f875c08042fff4caab7143dc49
#
_entry.id   c70938f875c08042fff4caab7143dc49
#
_cell.length_a   1.000
_cell.length_b   1.000
_cell.length_c   1.000
_cell.angle_alpha   90.00
_cell.angle_beta   90.00
_cell.angle_gamma   90.00
#
_symmetry.space_group_name_H-M   'P 1'
#
loop_
_entity.id
_entity.type
_entity.pdbx_description
1 polymer ?
#
loop_
_entity_poly.entity_id
_entity_poly.type
_entity_poly.pdbx_seq_one_letter_code
_entity_poly.pdbx_strand_id
1 'polypeptide(L)'
;MITIVELKRIVKLILSDFKKNFISLRMCVLFPLLLLFILGAAWGFSDPDAKLPANIQINSPFDVLFLTSLFVLFTATLGVVLIGFDSISHKRLSGTLAIEFSQPIPRWHLAISNLLGVWITVALPTVLITLVAMYTINHQMNEWPTFQESMMFVFASCMVIYWYTSLQLLASCLAKDMGSAVTLGVGTWLLFTMVWLLVTIILASLFGVDATNMSNVEFEKFGAKVDLFSPNGVYQLLLEMMLKTESLSRPIDKTWVWSATLLWSIVPTSLFIWKFSRMKV
;
A
#
# COMPACT_ATOMS: atom_id res chain seq x y z
N MET A 1 6.69 -11.20 -28.01
CA MET A 1 7.80 -11.83 -27.27
C MET A 1 8.80 -10.71 -26.94
N ILE A 2 9.03 -10.40 -25.67
CA ILE A 2 9.96 -9.34 -25.24
C ILE A 2 11.37 -9.84 -25.51
N THR A 3 12.18 -9.09 -26.24
CA THR A 3 13.57 -9.44 -26.50
C THR A 3 14.44 -9.21 -25.25
N ILE A 4 15.54 -9.95 -25.09
CA ILE A 4 16.50 -9.77 -23.96
C ILE A 4 17.02 -8.32 -23.91
N VAL A 5 17.14 -7.66 -25.06
CA VAL A 5 17.59 -6.27 -25.17
C VAL A 5 16.53 -5.31 -24.61
N GLU A 6 15.24 -5.54 -24.89
CA GLU A 6 14.14 -4.76 -24.34
C GLU A 6 14.03 -4.93 -22.81
N LEU A 7 14.17 -6.15 -22.30
CA LEU A 7 14.18 -6.41 -20.88
C LEU A 7 15.31 -5.64 -20.15
N LYS A 8 16.53 -5.67 -20.70
CA LYS A 8 17.67 -4.91 -20.15
C LYS A 8 17.41 -3.40 -20.15
N ARG A 9 16.71 -2.88 -21.17
CA ARG A 9 16.34 -1.44 -21.22
C ARG A 9 15.31 -1.10 -20.14
N ILE A 10 14.25 -1.91 -19.97
CA ILE A 10 13.24 -1.71 -18.94
C ILE A 10 13.89 -1.72 -17.55
N VAL A 11 14.76 -2.69 -17.25
CA VAL A 11 15.48 -2.77 -15.98
C VAL A 11 16.33 -1.54 -15.72
N LYS A 12 17.04 -1.03 -16.73
CA LYS A 12 17.83 0.22 -16.61
C LYS A 12 16.94 1.43 -16.31
N LEU A 13 15.77 1.53 -16.93
CA LEU A 13 14.81 2.60 -16.66
C LEU A 13 14.26 2.52 -15.24
N ILE A 14 13.87 1.31 -14.79
CA ILE A 14 13.42 1.07 -13.40
C ILE A 14 14.48 1.50 -12.40
N LEU A 15 15.73 1.07 -12.60
CA LEU A 15 16.84 1.40 -11.71
C LEU A 15 17.16 2.91 -11.71
N SER A 16 17.01 3.57 -12.87
CA SER A 16 17.17 5.03 -12.97
C SER A 16 16.11 5.78 -12.20
N ASP A 17 14.82 5.41 -12.37
CA ASP A 17 13.70 6.02 -11.66
C ASP A 17 13.79 5.72 -10.15
N PHE A 18 14.13 4.49 -9.78
CA PHE A 18 14.39 4.11 -8.37
C PHE A 18 15.49 4.97 -7.77
N LYS A 19 16.68 5.04 -8.39
CA LYS A 19 17.81 5.82 -7.87
C LYS A 19 17.46 7.30 -7.70
N LYS A 20 16.78 7.89 -8.68
CA LYS A 20 16.34 9.28 -8.62
C LYS A 20 15.41 9.54 -7.44
N ASN A 21 14.42 8.68 -7.24
CA ASN A 21 13.44 8.82 -6.16
C ASN A 21 14.05 8.51 -4.80
N PHE A 22 14.91 7.49 -4.70
CA PHE A 22 15.55 7.05 -3.45
C PHE A 22 16.53 8.09 -2.90
N ILE A 23 17.25 8.84 -3.76
CA ILE A 23 18.19 9.89 -3.33
C ILE A 23 17.45 11.24 -3.15
N SER A 24 16.14 11.30 -3.37
CA SER A 24 15.38 12.54 -3.25
C SER A 24 15.25 13.01 -1.80
N LEU A 25 15.13 14.33 -1.60
CA LEU A 25 14.87 14.92 -0.28
C LEU A 25 13.60 14.33 0.37
N ARG A 26 12.62 13.94 -0.43
CA ARG A 26 11.38 13.32 0.06
C ARG A 26 11.65 11.98 0.73
N MET A 27 12.58 11.20 0.19
CA MET A 27 12.98 9.93 0.80
C MET A 27 13.78 10.14 2.09
N CYS A 28 14.56 11.19 2.19
CA CYS A 28 15.25 11.58 3.44
C CYS A 28 14.26 11.87 4.57
N VAL A 29 13.05 12.35 4.28
CA VAL A 29 12.00 12.57 5.28
C VAL A 29 11.21 11.28 5.51
N LEU A 30 10.88 10.56 4.45
CA LEU A 30 10.07 9.36 4.52
C LEU A 30 10.75 8.21 5.27
N PHE A 31 12.06 8.01 5.03
CA PHE A 31 12.79 6.88 5.63
C PHE A 31 12.82 6.93 7.18
N PRO A 32 13.14 8.06 7.84
CA PRO A 32 13.01 8.18 9.29
C PRO A 32 11.57 7.97 9.81
N LEU A 33 10.55 8.43 9.05
CA LEU A 33 9.16 8.21 9.43
C LEU A 33 8.80 6.71 9.37
N LEU A 34 9.20 6.00 8.31
CA LEU A 34 9.00 4.55 8.23
C LEU A 34 9.68 3.83 9.40
N LEU A 35 10.94 4.19 9.71
CA LEU A 35 11.65 3.64 10.86
C LEU A 35 10.89 3.91 12.16
N LEU A 36 10.57 5.17 12.44
CA LEU A 36 9.92 5.56 13.69
C LEU A 36 8.59 4.84 13.89
N PHE A 37 7.73 4.83 12.87
CA PHE A 37 6.40 4.27 13.01
C PHE A 37 6.39 2.74 12.98
N ILE A 38 7.14 2.09 12.11
CA ILE A 38 7.13 0.63 11.99
C ILE A 38 7.92 0.00 13.14
N LEU A 39 9.15 0.44 13.40
CA LEU A 39 9.95 -0.10 14.51
C LEU A 39 9.41 0.34 15.86
N GLY A 40 8.96 1.59 15.98
CA GLY A 40 8.36 2.10 17.22
C GLY A 40 7.08 1.34 17.58
N ALA A 41 6.22 1.04 16.61
CA ALA A 41 5.03 0.23 16.82
C ALA A 41 5.40 -1.22 17.20
N ALA A 42 6.31 -1.85 16.43
CA ALA A 42 6.76 -3.20 16.73
C ALA A 42 7.39 -3.31 18.13
N TRP A 43 8.23 -2.35 18.50
CA TRP A 43 8.82 -2.27 19.83
C TRP A 43 7.76 -2.07 20.91
N GLY A 44 6.88 -1.07 20.75
CA GLY A 44 5.87 -0.73 21.77
C GLY A 44 4.81 -1.81 21.97
N PHE A 45 4.42 -2.53 20.89
CA PHE A 45 3.42 -3.60 21.03
C PHE A 45 4.02 -4.93 21.47
N SER A 46 5.30 -5.16 21.32
CA SER A 46 5.97 -6.39 21.78
C SER A 46 6.47 -6.29 23.23
N ASP A 47 6.41 -5.12 23.86
CA ASP A 47 6.80 -4.94 25.26
C ASP A 47 5.80 -5.66 26.20
N PRO A 48 6.26 -6.63 27.03
CA PRO A 48 5.40 -7.36 27.95
C PRO A 48 4.71 -6.47 29.00
N ASP A 49 5.30 -5.32 29.31
CA ASP A 49 4.76 -4.37 30.30
C ASP A 49 3.83 -3.31 29.67
N ALA A 50 3.67 -3.33 28.34
CA ALA A 50 2.84 -2.37 27.63
C ALA A 50 1.35 -2.54 27.98
N LYS A 51 0.75 -1.50 28.54
CA LYS A 51 -0.70 -1.42 28.74
C LYS A 51 -1.37 -0.97 27.46
N LEU A 52 -1.87 -1.91 26.70
CA LEU A 52 -2.56 -1.61 25.44
C LEU A 52 -3.99 -1.08 25.71
N PRO A 53 -4.45 -0.10 24.92
CA PRO A 53 -5.84 0.35 24.99
C PRO A 53 -6.81 -0.79 24.65
N ALA A 54 -8.04 -0.70 25.18
CA ALA A 54 -9.14 -1.62 24.89
C ALA A 54 -8.91 -3.11 25.27
N ASN A 55 -8.03 -3.40 26.25
CA ASN A 55 -7.72 -4.77 26.68
C ASN A 55 -7.32 -5.73 25.54
N ILE A 56 -6.67 -5.21 24.51
CA ILE A 56 -6.14 -6.04 23.42
C ILE A 56 -5.10 -6.99 24.02
N GLN A 57 -5.34 -8.29 23.88
CA GLN A 57 -4.41 -9.33 24.31
C GLN A 57 -3.53 -9.72 23.14
N ILE A 58 -2.22 -9.64 23.33
CA ILE A 58 -1.22 -10.13 22.39
C ILE A 58 -0.84 -11.53 22.83
N ASN A 59 -1.18 -12.52 22.01
CA ASN A 59 -0.93 -13.93 22.31
C ASN A 59 0.15 -14.53 21.39
N SER A 60 0.52 -13.82 20.34
CA SER A 60 1.49 -14.33 19.36
C SER A 60 2.33 -13.19 18.76
N PRO A 61 3.54 -13.48 18.24
CA PRO A 61 4.33 -12.52 17.49
C PRO A 61 3.60 -11.94 16.26
N PHE A 62 2.68 -12.70 15.68
CA PHE A 62 1.89 -12.23 14.54
C PHE A 62 0.84 -11.19 14.96
N ASP A 63 0.29 -11.26 16.18
CA ASP A 63 -0.62 -10.23 16.69
C ASP A 63 0.08 -8.86 16.76
N VAL A 64 1.35 -8.84 17.15
CA VAL A 64 2.19 -7.61 17.12
C VAL A 64 2.37 -7.10 15.70
N LEU A 65 2.69 -7.99 14.74
CA LEU A 65 2.79 -7.61 13.34
C LEU A 65 1.47 -7.08 12.80
N PHE A 66 0.36 -7.70 13.16
CA PHE A 66 -0.97 -7.26 12.75
C PHE A 66 -1.27 -5.84 13.25
N LEU A 67 -0.98 -5.53 14.50
CA LEU A 67 -1.10 -4.17 15.04
C LEU A 67 -0.12 -3.19 14.36
N THR A 68 1.11 -3.64 14.10
CA THR A 68 2.13 -2.85 13.38
C THR A 68 1.70 -2.57 11.93
N SER A 69 0.86 -3.42 11.33
CA SER A 69 0.35 -3.27 9.98
C SER A 69 -0.39 -1.95 9.75
N LEU A 70 -1.06 -1.42 10.75
CA LEU A 70 -1.75 -0.12 10.70
C LEU A 70 -0.75 1.02 10.44
N PHE A 71 0.42 0.94 11.05
CA PHE A 71 1.49 1.93 10.87
C PHE A 71 2.18 1.78 9.51
N VAL A 72 2.37 0.53 9.04
CA VAL A 72 2.82 0.27 7.67
C VAL A 72 1.83 0.86 6.67
N LEU A 73 0.55 0.56 6.85
CA LEU A 73 -0.52 1.05 6.00
C LEU A 73 -0.51 2.59 5.91
N PHE A 74 -0.45 3.26 7.05
CA PHE A 74 -0.48 4.71 7.11
C PHE A 74 0.78 5.33 6.50
N THR A 75 1.98 4.91 6.95
CA THR A 75 3.23 5.59 6.59
C THR A 75 3.72 5.22 5.20
N ALA A 76 3.65 3.94 4.81
CA ALA A 76 4.12 3.52 3.50
C ALA A 76 3.20 4.02 2.37
N THR A 77 1.87 4.00 2.56
CA THR A 77 0.94 4.51 1.55
C THR A 77 1.02 6.03 1.41
N LEU A 78 1.18 6.77 2.53
CA LEU A 78 1.48 8.20 2.48
C LEU A 78 2.82 8.46 1.78
N GLY A 79 3.81 7.61 2.01
CA GLY A 79 5.10 7.64 1.32
C GLY A 79 4.96 7.52 -0.19
N VAL A 80 4.09 6.62 -0.66
CA VAL A 80 3.77 6.50 -2.10
C VAL A 80 3.19 7.81 -2.64
N VAL A 81 2.28 8.44 -1.90
CA VAL A 81 1.71 9.75 -2.29
C VAL A 81 2.82 10.79 -2.42
N LEU A 82 3.71 10.89 -1.41
CA LEU A 82 4.81 11.89 -1.39
C LEU A 82 5.83 11.68 -2.52
N ILE A 83 6.11 10.44 -2.89
CA ILE A 83 7.08 10.13 -3.95
C ILE A 83 6.45 10.21 -5.34
N GLY A 84 5.18 9.77 -5.48
CA GLY A 84 4.53 9.52 -6.76
C GLY A 84 3.69 10.68 -7.31
N PHE A 85 3.26 11.65 -6.48
CA PHE A 85 2.22 12.62 -6.89
C PHE A 85 2.58 13.42 -8.14
N ASP A 86 3.85 13.80 -8.31
CA ASP A 86 4.32 14.62 -9.43
C ASP A 86 5.10 13.83 -10.50
N SER A 87 5.23 12.51 -10.33
CA SER A 87 6.07 11.69 -11.20
C SER A 87 5.75 11.83 -12.69
N ILE A 88 4.49 12.01 -13.06
CA ILE A 88 4.06 12.20 -14.44
C ILE A 88 3.73 13.67 -14.74
N SER A 89 3.01 14.35 -13.84
CA SER A 89 2.59 15.72 -14.01
C SER A 89 3.80 16.67 -14.14
N HIS A 90 4.84 16.49 -13.33
CA HIS A 90 6.07 17.27 -13.45
C HIS A 90 6.82 17.00 -14.75
N LYS A 91 6.96 15.74 -15.17
CA LYS A 91 7.60 15.39 -16.46
C LYS A 91 6.86 16.02 -17.65
N ARG A 92 5.52 16.12 -17.57
CA ARG A 92 4.72 16.77 -18.59
C ARG A 92 4.93 18.28 -18.63
N LEU A 93 4.89 18.94 -17.47
CA LEU A 93 5.07 20.39 -17.37
C LEU A 93 6.49 20.85 -17.76
N SER A 94 7.52 20.05 -17.43
CA SER A 94 8.91 20.34 -17.79
C SER A 94 9.28 19.99 -19.22
N GLY A 95 8.36 19.39 -20.00
CA GLY A 95 8.65 18.90 -21.36
C GLY A 95 9.47 17.61 -21.41
N THR A 96 9.93 17.08 -20.26
CA THR A 96 10.71 15.85 -20.19
C THR A 96 9.94 14.65 -20.74
N LEU A 97 8.62 14.62 -20.55
CA LEU A 97 7.76 13.56 -21.07
C LEU A 97 7.73 13.53 -22.60
N ALA A 98 7.81 14.70 -23.26
CA ALA A 98 7.92 14.79 -24.72
C ALA A 98 9.22 14.14 -25.24
N ILE A 99 10.32 14.38 -24.52
CA ILE A 99 11.62 13.77 -24.83
C ILE A 99 11.57 12.25 -24.62
N GLU A 100 10.95 11.78 -23.52
CA GLU A 100 10.77 10.35 -23.27
C GLU A 100 9.93 9.70 -24.37
N PHE A 101 8.87 10.35 -24.85
CA PHE A 101 7.98 9.83 -25.89
C PHE A 101 8.55 9.89 -27.33
N SER A 102 9.57 10.70 -27.55
CA SER A 102 10.30 10.73 -28.84
C SER A 102 11.31 9.59 -28.97
N GLN A 103 11.63 8.89 -27.87
CA GLN A 103 12.53 7.75 -27.90
C GLN A 103 11.85 6.53 -28.57
N PRO A 104 12.62 5.66 -29.25
CA PRO A 104 12.09 4.46 -29.88
C PRO A 104 11.81 3.36 -28.83
N ILE A 105 10.99 3.68 -27.83
CA ILE A 105 10.58 2.79 -26.74
C ILE A 105 9.05 2.80 -26.67
N PRO A 106 8.38 1.64 -26.64
CA PRO A 106 6.94 1.59 -26.45
C PRO A 106 6.51 2.31 -25.16
N ARG A 107 5.46 3.14 -25.23
CA ARG A 107 4.99 3.94 -24.09
C ARG A 107 4.61 3.11 -22.87
N TRP A 108 4.12 1.89 -23.08
CA TRP A 108 3.80 1.00 -21.98
C TRP A 108 5.02 0.51 -21.19
N HIS A 109 6.22 0.41 -21.85
CA HIS A 109 7.48 0.14 -21.14
C HIS A 109 7.85 1.29 -20.20
N LEU A 110 7.66 2.54 -20.65
CA LEU A 110 7.87 3.72 -19.81
C LEU A 110 6.87 3.78 -18.66
N ALA A 111 5.60 3.40 -18.91
CA ALA A 111 4.60 3.31 -17.83
C ALA A 111 5.00 2.29 -16.77
N ILE A 112 5.37 1.08 -17.20
CA ILE A 112 5.80 0.02 -16.26
C ILE A 112 7.07 0.42 -15.50
N SER A 113 8.05 1.05 -16.17
CA SER A 113 9.28 1.49 -15.49
C SER A 113 9.00 2.54 -14.42
N ASN A 114 8.12 3.52 -14.70
CA ASN A 114 7.70 4.49 -13.70
C ASN A 114 6.97 3.81 -12.52
N LEU A 115 6.04 2.88 -12.81
CA LEU A 115 5.30 2.15 -11.79
C LEU A 115 6.24 1.37 -10.86
N LEU A 116 7.10 0.54 -11.44
CA LEU A 116 8.02 -0.29 -10.66
C LEU A 116 9.11 0.55 -9.99
N GLY A 117 9.57 1.63 -10.61
CA GLY A 117 10.54 2.55 -10.01
C GLY A 117 10.01 3.21 -8.74
N VAL A 118 8.79 3.75 -8.77
CA VAL A 118 8.14 4.35 -7.59
C VAL A 118 7.82 3.28 -6.54
N TRP A 119 7.25 2.15 -6.96
CA TRP A 119 6.90 1.04 -6.07
C TRP A 119 8.11 0.52 -5.29
N ILE A 120 9.21 0.18 -5.97
CA ILE A 120 10.44 -0.32 -5.32
C ILE A 120 11.02 0.72 -4.36
N THR A 121 10.93 2.01 -4.69
CA THR A 121 11.44 3.10 -3.84
C THR A 121 10.83 3.08 -2.44
N VAL A 122 9.55 2.73 -2.32
CA VAL A 122 8.87 2.67 -1.02
C VAL A 122 8.85 1.24 -0.47
N ALA A 123 8.63 0.24 -1.32
CA ALA A 123 8.52 -1.16 -0.89
C ALA A 123 9.83 -1.69 -0.30
N LEU A 124 10.98 -1.40 -0.94
CA LEU A 124 12.26 -1.92 -0.47
C LEU A 124 12.59 -1.49 0.96
N PRO A 125 12.60 -0.19 1.32
CA PRO A 125 12.86 0.23 2.70
C PRO A 125 11.80 -0.28 3.67
N THR A 126 10.51 -0.32 3.27
CA THR A 126 9.45 -0.86 4.12
C THR A 126 9.70 -2.32 4.46
N VAL A 127 10.07 -3.15 3.48
CA VAL A 127 10.40 -4.57 3.70
C VAL A 127 11.61 -4.71 4.61
N LEU A 128 12.69 -3.95 4.36
CA LEU A 128 13.90 -4.03 5.20
C LEU A 128 13.60 -3.64 6.65
N ILE A 129 12.84 -2.57 6.87
CA ILE A 129 12.44 -2.14 8.21
C ILE A 129 11.52 -3.18 8.87
N THR A 130 10.61 -3.80 8.11
CA THR A 130 9.74 -4.87 8.62
C THR A 130 10.54 -6.09 9.06
N LEU A 131 11.60 -6.47 8.34
CA LEU A 131 12.49 -7.56 8.76
C LEU A 131 13.21 -7.24 10.08
N VAL A 132 13.64 -5.97 10.25
CA VAL A 132 14.20 -5.51 11.53
C VAL A 132 13.14 -5.49 12.63
N ALA A 133 11.90 -5.11 12.32
CA ALA A 133 10.78 -5.16 13.26
C ALA A 133 10.49 -6.60 13.73
N MET A 134 10.51 -7.60 12.82
CA MET A 134 10.38 -9.01 13.19
C MET A 134 11.49 -9.47 14.12
N TYR A 135 12.74 -9.02 13.88
CA TYR A 135 13.85 -9.30 14.81
C TYR A 135 13.62 -8.66 16.18
N THR A 136 13.10 -7.43 16.22
CA THR A 136 12.77 -6.74 17.48
C THR A 136 11.70 -7.48 18.27
N ILE A 137 10.64 -7.95 17.60
CA ILE A 137 9.57 -8.76 18.19
C ILE A 137 10.14 -10.04 18.78
N ASN A 138 10.97 -10.76 18.04
CA ASN A 138 11.63 -11.97 18.55
C ASN A 138 12.51 -11.69 19.77
N HIS A 139 13.22 -10.58 19.79
CA HIS A 139 14.08 -10.22 20.93
C HIS A 139 13.28 -9.98 22.22
N GLN A 140 12.06 -9.45 22.15
CA GLN A 140 11.22 -9.18 23.31
C GLN A 140 10.34 -10.37 23.71
N MET A 141 9.75 -11.06 22.73
CA MET A 141 8.82 -12.16 22.98
C MET A 141 9.52 -13.54 23.04
N ASN A 142 10.83 -13.63 22.70
CA ASN A 142 11.59 -14.87 22.53
C ASN A 142 10.94 -15.88 21.56
N GLU A 143 10.12 -15.39 20.63
CA GLU A 143 9.43 -16.20 19.62
C GLU A 143 9.42 -15.47 18.28
N TRP A 144 9.67 -16.20 17.17
CA TRP A 144 9.58 -15.67 15.83
C TRP A 144 8.16 -15.82 15.29
N PRO A 145 7.66 -14.84 14.49
CA PRO A 145 6.52 -15.11 13.63
C PRO A 145 6.84 -16.28 12.71
N THR A 146 5.87 -17.15 12.45
CA THR A 146 6.10 -18.28 11.54
C THR A 146 6.50 -17.78 10.15
N PHE A 147 7.18 -18.62 9.39
CA PHE A 147 7.59 -18.27 8.02
C PHE A 147 6.39 -17.86 7.15
N GLN A 148 5.26 -18.56 7.30
CA GLN A 148 4.05 -18.27 6.54
C GLN A 148 3.44 -16.90 6.92
N GLU A 149 3.39 -16.59 8.20
CA GLU A 149 2.93 -15.29 8.73
C GLU A 149 3.83 -14.14 8.23
N SER A 150 5.15 -14.33 8.32
CA SER A 150 6.14 -13.36 7.85
C SER A 150 6.04 -13.10 6.35
N MET A 151 5.93 -14.15 5.55
CA MET A 151 5.78 -14.03 4.09
C MET A 151 4.47 -13.36 3.70
N MET A 152 3.36 -13.68 4.39
CA MET A 152 2.07 -13.03 4.14
C MET A 152 2.11 -11.55 4.50
N PHE A 153 2.75 -11.18 5.61
CA PHE A 153 2.89 -9.79 6.01
C PHE A 153 3.69 -8.98 4.98
N VAL A 154 4.84 -9.49 4.55
CA VAL A 154 5.67 -8.85 3.51
C VAL A 154 4.91 -8.77 2.18
N PHE A 155 4.26 -9.85 1.78
CA PHE A 155 3.46 -9.88 0.55
C PHE A 155 2.33 -8.84 0.58
N ALA A 156 1.50 -8.84 1.62
CA ALA A 156 0.39 -7.89 1.77
C ALA A 156 0.89 -6.44 1.78
N SER A 157 1.99 -6.15 2.50
CA SER A 157 2.61 -4.83 2.53
C SER A 157 3.12 -4.39 1.16
N CYS A 158 3.76 -5.27 0.40
CA CYS A 158 4.17 -5.00 -0.98
C CYS A 158 2.97 -4.74 -1.90
N MET A 159 1.86 -5.49 -1.73
CA MET A 159 0.65 -5.33 -2.53
C MET A 159 -0.05 -3.98 -2.26
N VAL A 160 -0.23 -3.59 -1.01
CA VAL A 160 -0.87 -2.30 -0.70
C VAL A 160 -0.04 -1.13 -1.23
N ILE A 161 1.28 -1.16 -1.11
CA ILE A 161 2.18 -0.16 -1.69
C ILE A 161 2.03 -0.14 -3.23
N TYR A 162 1.90 -1.31 -3.88
CA TYR A 162 1.71 -1.43 -5.32
C TYR A 162 0.36 -0.83 -5.77
N TRP A 163 -0.72 -1.12 -5.06
CA TRP A 163 -2.04 -0.57 -5.39
C TRP A 163 -2.08 0.95 -5.26
N TYR A 164 -1.52 1.49 -4.18
CA TYR A 164 -1.41 2.94 -4.02
C TYR A 164 -0.48 3.57 -5.06
N THR A 165 0.60 2.89 -5.47
CA THR A 165 1.47 3.38 -6.54
C THR A 165 0.73 3.49 -7.86
N SER A 166 -0.06 2.48 -8.23
CA SER A 166 -0.85 2.52 -9.46
C SER A 166 -1.95 3.59 -9.44
N LEU A 167 -2.64 3.77 -8.31
CA LEU A 167 -3.62 4.84 -8.10
C LEU A 167 -2.97 6.22 -8.18
N GLN A 168 -1.82 6.39 -7.53
CA GLN A 168 -1.10 7.67 -7.47
C GLN A 168 -0.57 8.10 -8.85
N LEU A 169 -0.01 7.16 -9.60
CA LEU A 169 0.44 7.44 -10.96
C LEU A 169 -0.72 7.72 -11.91
N LEU A 170 -1.85 7.03 -11.74
CA LEU A 170 -3.08 7.34 -12.47
C LEU A 170 -3.57 8.75 -12.14
N ALA A 171 -3.61 9.14 -10.87
CA ALA A 171 -3.94 10.50 -10.42
C ALA A 171 -3.01 11.55 -11.05
N SER A 172 -1.69 11.27 -11.05
CA SER A 172 -0.69 12.14 -11.69
C SER A 172 -0.89 12.28 -13.22
N CYS A 173 -1.37 11.22 -13.91
CA CYS A 173 -1.74 11.29 -15.32
C CYS A 173 -2.99 12.11 -15.58
N LEU A 174 -3.95 12.11 -14.67
CA LEU A 174 -5.22 12.85 -14.78
C LEU A 174 -5.06 14.33 -14.42
N ALA A 175 -4.13 14.64 -13.55
CA ALA A 175 -3.88 16.00 -13.06
C ALA A 175 -3.44 16.93 -14.19
N LYS A 176 -3.88 18.19 -14.15
CA LYS A 176 -3.49 19.24 -15.12
C LYS A 176 -2.18 19.92 -14.72
N ASP A 177 -1.96 20.07 -13.43
CA ASP A 177 -0.82 20.74 -12.80
C ASP A 177 -0.38 19.96 -11.54
N MET A 178 0.68 20.44 -10.88
CA MET A 178 1.22 19.79 -9.68
C MET A 178 0.25 19.87 -8.49
N GLY A 179 -0.49 20.97 -8.36
CA GLY A 179 -1.47 21.15 -7.28
C GLY A 179 -2.60 20.14 -7.38
N SER A 180 -3.20 20.00 -8.58
CA SER A 180 -4.24 18.99 -8.82
C SER A 180 -3.73 17.56 -8.65
N ALA A 181 -2.45 17.29 -8.95
CA ALA A 181 -1.85 15.98 -8.72
C ALA A 181 -1.75 15.63 -7.22
N VAL A 182 -1.32 16.59 -6.39
CA VAL A 182 -1.32 16.46 -4.93
C VAL A 182 -2.72 16.24 -4.40
N THR A 183 -3.68 17.10 -4.81
CA THR A 183 -5.06 17.03 -4.34
C THR A 183 -5.72 15.69 -4.67
N LEU A 184 -5.55 15.18 -5.89
CA LEU A 184 -6.07 13.87 -6.28
C LEU A 184 -5.41 12.74 -5.50
N GLY A 185 -4.09 12.79 -5.33
CA GLY A 185 -3.34 11.76 -4.63
C GLY A 185 -3.66 11.71 -3.14
N VAL A 186 -3.58 12.86 -2.46
CA VAL A 186 -3.93 12.98 -1.03
C VAL A 186 -5.41 12.69 -0.83
N GLY A 187 -6.30 13.19 -1.70
CA GLY A 187 -7.74 12.93 -1.63
C GLY A 187 -8.07 11.44 -1.73
N THR A 188 -7.44 10.71 -2.66
CA THR A 188 -7.59 9.25 -2.78
C THR A 188 -7.08 8.53 -1.53
N TRP A 189 -5.93 8.96 -1.00
CA TRP A 189 -5.37 8.39 0.22
C TRP A 189 -6.28 8.64 1.43
N LEU A 190 -6.75 9.89 1.62
CA LEU A 190 -7.68 10.25 2.70
C LEU A 190 -9.00 9.45 2.61
N LEU A 191 -9.54 9.27 1.40
CA LEU A 191 -10.76 8.50 1.18
C LEU A 191 -10.64 7.09 1.77
N PHE A 192 -9.59 6.37 1.42
CA PHE A 192 -9.42 4.99 1.86
C PHE A 192 -8.86 4.87 3.29
N THR A 193 -8.12 5.86 3.80
CA THR A 193 -7.47 5.77 5.11
C THR A 193 -8.32 6.38 6.23
N MET A 194 -9.02 7.48 5.96
CA MET A 194 -9.77 8.21 6.99
C MET A 194 -11.29 8.12 6.80
N VAL A 195 -11.75 8.25 5.56
CA VAL A 195 -13.18 8.39 5.26
C VAL A 195 -13.85 7.02 5.06
N TRP A 196 -13.09 5.96 4.79
CA TRP A 196 -13.64 4.65 4.44
C TRP A 196 -14.57 4.07 5.51
N LEU A 197 -14.23 4.22 6.78
CA LEU A 197 -15.11 3.80 7.87
C LEU A 197 -16.48 4.50 7.83
N LEU A 198 -16.50 5.79 7.54
CA LEU A 198 -17.76 6.54 7.38
C LEU A 198 -18.57 6.03 6.19
N VAL A 199 -17.89 5.70 5.07
CA VAL A 199 -18.54 5.09 3.91
C VAL A 199 -19.17 3.74 4.30
N THR A 200 -18.47 2.92 5.06
CA THR A 200 -18.97 1.63 5.55
C THR A 200 -20.19 1.80 6.44
N ILE A 201 -20.16 2.75 7.38
CA ILE A 201 -21.29 3.06 8.28
C ILE A 201 -22.52 3.54 7.48
N ILE A 202 -22.32 4.45 6.53
CA ILE A 202 -23.42 4.97 5.68
C ILE A 202 -24.03 3.82 4.85
N LEU A 203 -23.19 2.98 4.24
CA LEU A 203 -23.68 1.83 3.48
C LEU A 203 -24.43 0.84 4.37
N ALA A 204 -23.90 0.52 5.56
CA ALA A 204 -24.57 -0.36 6.53
C ALA A 204 -25.97 0.18 6.86
N SER A 205 -26.08 1.47 7.16
CA SER A 205 -27.34 2.14 7.45
C SER A 205 -28.34 2.06 6.28
N LEU A 206 -27.86 2.24 5.03
CA LEU A 206 -28.69 2.15 3.82
C LEU A 206 -29.19 0.73 3.56
N PHE A 207 -28.43 -0.29 3.94
CA PHE A 207 -28.80 -1.70 3.80
C PHE A 207 -29.50 -2.28 5.04
N GLY A 208 -29.83 -1.45 6.02
CA GLY A 208 -30.57 -1.86 7.22
C GLY A 208 -29.74 -2.65 8.23
N VAL A 209 -28.40 -2.59 8.14
CA VAL A 209 -27.50 -3.20 9.11
C VAL A 209 -27.24 -2.22 10.24
N ASP A 210 -27.40 -2.70 11.50
CA ASP A 210 -27.18 -1.88 12.68
C ASP A 210 -25.70 -1.52 12.84
N ALA A 211 -25.37 -0.24 12.61
CA ALA A 211 -24.04 0.33 12.74
C ALA A 211 -23.77 0.97 14.11
N THR A 212 -24.72 0.92 15.05
CA THR A 212 -24.53 1.52 16.38
C THR A 212 -23.58 0.69 17.25
N ASN A 213 -23.50 -0.61 17.01
CA ASN A 213 -22.56 -1.53 17.65
C ASN A 213 -21.62 -2.14 16.61
N MET A 214 -20.41 -1.59 16.52
CA MET A 214 -19.39 -2.05 15.59
C MET A 214 -18.89 -3.48 15.85
N SER A 215 -19.12 -4.02 17.03
CA SER A 215 -18.79 -5.41 17.41
C SER A 215 -19.93 -6.40 17.10
N ASN A 216 -20.97 -5.96 16.40
CA ASN A 216 -22.04 -6.84 15.97
C ASN A 216 -21.56 -7.69 14.79
N VAL A 217 -21.74 -9.00 14.87
CA VAL A 217 -21.36 -9.98 13.83
C VAL A 217 -21.94 -9.63 12.44
N GLU A 218 -23.15 -9.06 12.38
CA GLU A 218 -23.74 -8.62 11.13
C GLU A 218 -22.99 -7.42 10.53
N PHE A 219 -22.63 -6.45 11.37
CA PHE A 219 -21.85 -5.28 10.93
C PHE A 219 -20.44 -5.70 10.50
N GLU A 220 -19.78 -6.59 11.24
CA GLU A 220 -18.46 -7.13 10.87
C GLU A 220 -18.48 -7.86 9.52
N LYS A 221 -19.48 -8.72 9.28
CA LYS A 221 -19.68 -9.41 8.00
C LYS A 221 -19.94 -8.43 6.86
N PHE A 222 -20.75 -7.41 7.10
CA PHE A 222 -21.04 -6.39 6.12
C PHE A 222 -19.79 -5.55 5.82
N GLY A 223 -19.10 -5.09 6.87
CA GLY A 223 -17.87 -4.33 6.78
C GLY A 223 -16.78 -5.08 5.99
N ALA A 224 -16.59 -6.36 6.27
CA ALA A 224 -15.65 -7.19 5.52
C ALA A 224 -15.95 -7.25 4.01
N LYS A 225 -17.26 -7.28 3.61
CA LYS A 225 -17.64 -7.23 2.20
C LYS A 225 -17.38 -5.85 1.58
N VAL A 226 -17.66 -4.77 2.32
CA VAL A 226 -17.40 -3.40 1.85
C VAL A 226 -15.90 -3.18 1.71
N ASP A 227 -15.09 -3.74 2.60
CA ASP A 227 -13.64 -3.61 2.59
C ASP A 227 -12.95 -4.27 1.38
N LEU A 228 -13.62 -5.18 0.67
CA LEU A 228 -13.15 -5.68 -0.62
C LEU A 228 -13.02 -4.57 -1.69
N PHE A 229 -13.76 -3.47 -1.53
CA PHE A 229 -13.72 -2.30 -2.41
C PHE A 229 -12.73 -1.22 -1.96
N SER A 230 -11.89 -1.51 -0.96
CA SER A 230 -10.83 -0.64 -0.46
C SER A 230 -9.48 -1.36 -0.49
N PRO A 231 -8.41 -0.73 -0.99
CA PRO A 231 -7.07 -1.32 -0.92
C PRO A 231 -6.63 -1.56 0.53
N ASN A 232 -7.03 -0.66 1.45
CA ASN A 232 -6.75 -0.80 2.88
C ASN A 232 -7.51 -1.98 3.49
N GLY A 233 -8.79 -2.13 3.13
CA GLY A 233 -9.61 -3.24 3.60
C GLY A 233 -9.07 -4.58 3.11
N VAL A 234 -8.72 -4.71 1.83
CA VAL A 234 -8.13 -5.94 1.28
C VAL A 234 -6.80 -6.27 1.96
N TYR A 235 -5.96 -5.26 2.23
CA TYR A 235 -4.72 -5.45 2.96
C TYR A 235 -4.96 -6.03 4.36
N GLN A 236 -5.90 -5.46 5.12
CA GLN A 236 -6.24 -5.95 6.47
C GLN A 236 -6.82 -7.37 6.39
N LEU A 237 -7.75 -7.64 5.47
CA LEU A 237 -8.35 -8.96 5.29
C LEU A 237 -7.30 -10.03 4.92
N LEU A 238 -6.27 -9.69 4.14
CA LEU A 238 -5.15 -10.60 3.85
C LEU A 238 -4.38 -10.99 5.12
N LEU A 239 -4.16 -10.04 6.01
CA LEU A 239 -3.46 -10.31 7.28
C LEU A 239 -4.35 -11.05 8.28
N GLU A 240 -5.63 -10.71 8.36
CA GLU A 240 -6.60 -11.40 9.21
C GLU A 240 -6.69 -12.90 8.93
N MET A 241 -6.43 -13.33 7.68
CA MET A 241 -6.39 -14.77 7.34
C MET A 241 -5.29 -15.56 8.07
N MET A 242 -4.29 -14.88 8.64
CA MET A 242 -3.18 -15.48 9.38
C MET A 242 -3.39 -15.43 10.90
N LEU A 243 -4.36 -14.68 11.40
CA LEU A 243 -4.67 -14.63 12.82
C LEU A 243 -5.18 -15.98 13.31
N LYS A 244 -4.66 -16.41 14.45
CA LYS A 244 -5.05 -17.68 15.10
C LYS A 244 -6.32 -17.50 15.96
N THR A 245 -6.59 -16.27 16.34
CA THR A 245 -7.72 -15.92 17.23
C THR A 245 -8.93 -15.57 16.37
N GLU A 246 -9.95 -16.45 16.38
CA GLU A 246 -11.19 -16.25 15.60
C GLU A 246 -11.92 -14.94 15.95
N SER A 247 -11.74 -14.43 17.16
CA SER A 247 -12.35 -13.18 17.60
C SER A 247 -11.80 -11.92 16.92
N LEU A 248 -10.63 -12.01 16.27
CA LEU A 248 -10.00 -10.89 15.54
C LEU A 248 -10.14 -11.03 14.03
N SER A 249 -10.55 -12.20 13.52
CA SER A 249 -10.72 -12.42 12.09
C SER A 249 -12.18 -12.26 11.68
N ARG A 250 -12.42 -11.37 10.72
CA ARG A 250 -13.77 -11.15 10.19
C ARG A 250 -14.20 -12.33 9.29
N PRO A 251 -15.48 -12.77 9.39
CA PRO A 251 -15.96 -13.94 8.67
C PRO A 251 -16.20 -13.62 7.18
N ILE A 252 -15.17 -13.81 6.37
CA ILE A 252 -15.23 -13.67 4.91
C ILE A 252 -14.52 -14.85 4.22
N ASP A 253 -15.05 -15.26 3.06
CA ASP A 253 -14.43 -16.33 2.28
C ASP A 253 -13.09 -15.82 1.68
N LYS A 254 -12.03 -16.59 1.88
CA LYS A 254 -10.69 -16.32 1.35
C LYS A 254 -10.66 -16.12 -0.16
N THR A 255 -11.57 -16.78 -0.90
CA THR A 255 -11.69 -16.64 -2.35
C THR A 255 -12.02 -15.21 -2.77
N TRP A 256 -12.90 -14.52 -2.03
CA TRP A 256 -13.22 -13.12 -2.28
C TRP A 256 -12.05 -12.20 -2.04
N VAL A 257 -11.27 -12.44 -0.97
CA VAL A 257 -10.10 -11.64 -0.64
C VAL A 257 -9.03 -11.76 -1.73
N TRP A 258 -8.74 -12.98 -2.20
CA TRP A 258 -7.79 -13.19 -3.30
C TRP A 258 -8.28 -12.60 -4.63
N SER A 259 -9.58 -12.72 -4.91
CA SER A 259 -10.19 -12.11 -6.11
C SER A 259 -10.08 -10.58 -6.07
N ALA A 260 -10.35 -9.97 -4.92
CA ALA A 260 -10.18 -8.53 -4.72
C ALA A 260 -8.70 -8.10 -4.86
N THR A 261 -7.76 -8.88 -4.31
CA THR A 261 -6.31 -8.69 -4.46
C THR A 261 -5.90 -8.63 -5.94
N LEU A 262 -6.41 -9.57 -6.75
CA LEU A 262 -6.15 -9.59 -8.20
C LEU A 262 -6.78 -8.38 -8.90
N LEU A 263 -8.04 -8.05 -8.58
CA LEU A 263 -8.75 -6.92 -9.17
C LEU A 263 -8.03 -5.59 -8.86
N TRP A 264 -7.63 -5.37 -7.61
CA TRP A 264 -6.86 -4.19 -7.21
C TRP A 264 -5.49 -4.11 -7.89
N SER A 265 -4.88 -5.26 -8.19
CA SER A 265 -3.60 -5.31 -8.91
C SER A 265 -3.75 -5.02 -10.40
N ILE A 266 -4.82 -5.51 -11.03
CA ILE A 266 -5.01 -5.42 -12.49
C ILE A 266 -5.69 -4.10 -12.89
N VAL A 267 -6.79 -3.72 -12.23
CA VAL A 267 -7.65 -2.62 -12.70
C VAL A 267 -6.94 -1.26 -12.63
N PRO A 268 -6.40 -0.79 -11.49
CA PRO A 268 -5.72 0.51 -11.43
C PRO A 268 -4.49 0.54 -12.33
N THR A 269 -3.73 -0.55 -12.39
CA THR A 269 -2.54 -0.65 -13.24
C THR A 269 -2.89 -0.57 -14.73
N SER A 270 -3.91 -1.29 -15.18
CA SER A 270 -4.36 -1.25 -16.56
C SER A 270 -4.88 0.13 -16.95
N LEU A 271 -5.64 0.78 -16.07
CA LEU A 271 -6.12 2.14 -16.26
C LEU A 271 -4.97 3.14 -16.35
N PHE A 272 -3.95 3.00 -15.48
CA PHE A 272 -2.76 3.83 -15.52
C PHE A 272 -2.01 3.67 -16.85
N ILE A 273 -1.68 2.43 -17.24
CA ILE A 273 -0.95 2.16 -18.50
C ILE A 273 -1.74 2.65 -19.71
N TRP A 274 -3.04 2.41 -19.73
CA TRP A 274 -3.92 2.87 -20.80
C TRP A 274 -3.93 4.41 -20.91
N LYS A 275 -4.10 5.11 -19.78
CA LYS A 275 -4.13 6.58 -19.72
C LYS A 275 -2.79 7.16 -20.14
N PHE A 276 -1.69 6.65 -19.57
CA PHE A 276 -0.33 7.09 -19.88
C PHE A 276 0.00 6.92 -21.35
N SER A 277 -0.33 5.78 -21.95
CA SER A 277 -0.04 5.50 -23.37
C SER A 277 -0.79 6.43 -24.33
N ARG A 278 -1.93 6.97 -23.91
CA ARG A 278 -2.77 7.88 -24.72
C ARG A 278 -2.55 9.37 -24.43
N MET A 279 -1.60 9.71 -23.55
CA MET A 279 -1.31 11.11 -23.27
C MET A 279 -0.79 11.82 -24.52
N LYS A 280 -1.34 13.01 -24.78
CA LYS A 280 -0.82 13.97 -25.76
C LYS A 280 0.16 14.88 -25.02
N VAL A 281 1.34 15.06 -25.57
CA VAL A 281 2.42 15.88 -25.02
C VAL A 281 2.70 17.00 -26.01
#